data_09a44c4f82143ec923822d6b5bb8d63e
#
_entry.id   09a44c4f82143ec923822d6b5bb8d63e
#
_cell.length_a   1.000
_cell.length_b   1.000
_cell.length_c   1.000
_cell.angle_alpha   90.00
_cell.angle_beta   90.00
_cell.angle_gamma   90.00
#
_symmetry.space_group_name_H-M   'P 1'
#
loop_
_entity.id
_entity.type
_entity.pdbx_description
1 polymer ?
#
loop_
_entity_poly.entity_id
_entity_poly.type
_entity_poly.pdbx_seq_one_letter_code
_entity_poly.pdbx_strand_id
1 'polypeptide(L)'
;MSELTGTAATVVLLRDSDAGPEVLLLERPTAGSFGGAWVFPGGRVDPEDRRDTPSEAEAARLAGVRETAEETGLTLLPDALVPLSCWIPPENIPRRYQTWFFAAAAPAGTIRLNPGELLNYLWLTPENALERHRNGLMQLVTPTWVTLYTLCGGANGAGAALAQIADTVPETFRTRRLDGYEPATVFAWEGDAEYDGAVSGGPALSLSRHRLVMDGTHWHYERTP
;
A
#
# COMPACT_ATOMS: atom_id res chain seq x y z
N MET A 1 14.86 -7.75 -17.37
CA MET A 1 14.28 -7.23 -16.10
C MET A 1 14.94 -5.89 -15.80
N SER A 2 14.20 -4.78 -15.77
CA SER A 2 14.76 -3.49 -15.37
C SER A 2 15.07 -3.52 -13.86
N GLU A 3 16.24 -2.96 -13.49
CA GLU A 3 16.65 -2.90 -12.09
C GLU A 3 15.71 -2.05 -11.24
N LEU A 4 15.60 -2.38 -9.96
CA LEU A 4 14.93 -1.54 -8.97
C LEU A 4 15.78 -0.30 -8.72
N THR A 5 15.15 0.84 -8.58
CA THR A 5 15.81 2.11 -8.24
C THR A 5 16.27 2.14 -6.78
N GLY A 6 15.54 1.43 -5.92
CA GLY A 6 15.82 1.33 -4.50
C GLY A 6 14.68 0.72 -3.72
N THR A 7 14.73 0.90 -2.41
CA THR A 7 13.75 0.41 -1.43
C THR A 7 13.01 1.59 -0.81
N ALA A 8 11.75 1.37 -0.44
CA ALA A 8 10.91 2.32 0.28
C ALA A 8 10.11 1.60 1.37
N ALA A 9 9.54 2.37 2.27
CA ALA A 9 8.67 1.88 3.33
C ALA A 9 7.37 2.67 3.37
N THR A 10 6.31 2.03 3.80
CA THR A 10 4.99 2.62 4.02
C THR A 10 4.41 2.06 5.31
N VAL A 11 3.81 2.91 6.14
CA VAL A 11 3.25 2.52 7.43
C VAL A 11 1.75 2.80 7.48
N VAL A 12 0.96 1.75 7.63
CA VAL A 12 -0.50 1.80 7.83
C VAL A 12 -0.74 1.97 9.33
N LEU A 13 -1.01 3.21 9.76
CA LEU A 13 -1.38 3.50 11.12
C LEU A 13 -2.86 3.21 11.36
N LEU A 14 -3.16 2.40 12.36
CA LEU A 14 -4.50 1.98 12.74
C LEU A 14 -4.88 2.56 14.10
N ARG A 15 -6.08 3.10 14.22
CA ARG A 15 -6.68 3.51 15.49
C ARG A 15 -8.13 3.04 15.62
N ASP A 16 -8.64 2.96 16.83
CA ASP A 16 -10.05 2.69 17.07
C ASP A 16 -10.90 3.94 16.90
N SER A 17 -12.12 3.75 16.37
CA SER A 17 -13.18 4.75 16.36
C SER A 17 -14.55 4.09 16.57
N ASP A 18 -15.59 4.89 16.78
CA ASP A 18 -16.96 4.39 16.90
C ASP A 18 -17.47 3.73 15.61
N ALA A 19 -16.87 4.08 14.46
CA ALA A 19 -17.21 3.52 13.16
C ALA A 19 -16.40 2.26 12.81
N GLY A 20 -15.48 1.81 13.68
CA GLY A 20 -14.55 0.72 13.43
C GLY A 20 -13.09 1.20 13.35
N PRO A 21 -12.16 0.33 12.96
CA PRO A 21 -10.76 0.71 12.80
C PRO A 21 -10.60 1.73 11.67
N GLU A 22 -9.91 2.83 11.96
CA GLU A 22 -9.54 3.86 10.98
C GLU A 22 -8.06 3.77 10.64
N VAL A 23 -7.73 4.17 9.41
CA VAL A 23 -6.36 4.34 8.93
C VAL A 23 -6.03 5.80 8.68
N LEU A 24 -4.77 6.19 8.90
CA LEU A 24 -4.28 7.51 8.53
C LEU A 24 -3.93 7.56 7.05
N LEU A 25 -4.52 8.52 6.34
CA LEU A 25 -4.16 8.84 4.95
C LEU A 25 -3.68 10.30 4.88
N LEU A 26 -2.65 10.53 4.07
CA LEU A 26 -2.00 11.82 3.85
C LEU A 26 -2.20 12.25 2.40
N GLU A 27 -2.56 13.52 2.19
CA GLU A 27 -2.74 14.11 0.86
C GLU A 27 -1.42 14.69 0.35
N ARG A 28 -0.93 14.20 -0.78
CA ARG A 28 0.27 14.71 -1.42
C ARG A 28 -0.04 15.94 -2.28
N PRO A 29 0.89 16.93 -2.36
CA PRO A 29 0.77 18.03 -3.29
C PRO A 29 0.58 17.55 -4.73
N THR A 30 -0.10 18.33 -5.55
CA THR A 30 -0.36 17.99 -6.96
C THR A 30 0.92 17.90 -7.81
N ALA A 31 2.01 18.54 -7.36
CA ALA A 31 3.33 18.45 -7.99
C ALA A 31 4.12 17.25 -7.45
N GLY A 32 4.84 16.55 -8.32
CA GLY A 32 5.70 15.43 -7.95
C GLY A 32 5.11 14.05 -8.23
N SER A 33 5.75 13.01 -7.69
CA SER A 33 5.29 11.63 -7.85
C SER A 33 3.99 11.40 -7.08
N PHE A 34 2.98 10.81 -7.73
CA PHE A 34 1.65 10.59 -7.16
C PHE A 34 0.95 11.87 -6.71
N GLY A 35 1.11 12.98 -7.49
CA GLY A 35 0.53 14.28 -7.15
C GLY A 35 -0.98 14.22 -6.96
N GLY A 36 -1.48 14.80 -5.85
CA GLY A 36 -2.88 14.79 -5.47
C GLY A 36 -3.41 13.45 -4.94
N ALA A 37 -2.56 12.42 -4.87
CA ALA A 37 -2.98 11.14 -4.32
C ALA A 37 -2.96 11.15 -2.78
N TRP A 38 -3.85 10.34 -2.22
CA TRP A 38 -3.87 10.02 -0.80
C TRP A 38 -3.12 8.71 -0.58
N VAL A 39 -2.16 8.76 0.33
CA VAL A 39 -1.24 7.66 0.62
C VAL A 39 -1.11 7.46 2.13
N PHE A 40 -0.58 6.32 2.53
CA PHE A 40 -0.12 6.14 3.92
C PHE A 40 1.22 6.86 4.11
N PRO A 41 1.60 7.22 5.36
CA PRO A 41 2.94 7.72 5.69
C PRO A 41 4.03 6.81 5.14
N GLY A 42 5.11 7.42 4.61
CA GLY A 42 6.23 6.63 4.12
C GLY A 42 7.07 7.31 3.05
N GLY A 43 8.27 6.74 2.85
CA GLY A 43 9.25 7.26 1.92
C GLY A 43 10.36 6.28 1.60
N ARG A 44 11.46 6.79 1.09
CA ARG A 44 12.60 5.99 0.64
C ARG A 44 13.47 5.55 1.81
N VAL A 45 14.09 4.39 1.64
CA VAL A 45 15.15 3.95 2.55
C VAL A 45 16.42 4.73 2.24
N ASP A 46 16.90 5.50 3.19
CA ASP A 46 18.13 6.27 3.10
C ASP A 46 19.36 5.41 3.47
N PRO A 47 20.58 5.83 3.10
CA PRO A 47 21.79 5.13 3.51
C PRO A 47 21.94 4.98 5.03
N GLU A 48 21.37 5.90 5.79
CA GLU A 48 21.42 5.89 7.27
C GLU A 48 20.53 4.80 7.85
N ASP A 49 19.38 4.53 7.25
CA ASP A 49 18.46 3.47 7.63
C ASP A 49 19.08 2.06 7.43
N ARG A 50 20.12 1.95 6.59
CA ARG A 50 20.85 0.71 6.32
C ARG A 50 22.01 0.43 7.26
N ARG A 51 22.38 1.40 8.12
CA ARG A 51 23.47 1.20 9.05
C ARG A 51 23.09 0.18 10.11
N ASP A 52 23.97 -0.81 10.27
CA ASP A 52 23.82 -1.85 11.28
C ASP A 52 22.54 -2.70 11.17
N THR A 53 21.91 -2.72 9.99
CA THR A 53 20.73 -3.55 9.73
C THR A 53 21.10 -4.83 8.99
N PRO A 54 20.50 -6.00 9.38
CA PRO A 54 20.82 -7.29 8.78
C PRO A 54 20.19 -7.48 7.37
N SER A 55 19.19 -6.68 7.00
CA SER A 55 18.44 -6.87 5.76
C SER A 55 17.78 -5.58 5.25
N GLU A 56 17.42 -5.55 3.96
CA GLU A 56 16.63 -4.46 3.36
C GLU A 56 15.24 -4.30 4.00
N ALA A 57 14.65 -5.37 4.51
CA ALA A 57 13.38 -5.31 5.22
C ALA A 57 13.52 -4.55 6.55
N GLU A 58 14.61 -4.76 7.28
CA GLU A 58 14.89 -4.02 8.52
C GLU A 58 15.24 -2.56 8.24
N ALA A 59 16.01 -2.27 7.19
CA ALA A 59 16.27 -0.91 6.75
C ALA A 59 14.96 -0.20 6.37
N ALA A 60 14.05 -0.89 5.67
CA ALA A 60 12.73 -0.36 5.35
C ALA A 60 11.88 -0.11 6.61
N ARG A 61 11.99 -0.96 7.63
CA ARG A 61 11.32 -0.76 8.93
C ARG A 61 11.78 0.54 9.61
N LEU A 62 13.10 0.78 9.64
CA LEU A 62 13.66 2.01 10.20
C LEU A 62 13.25 3.25 9.39
N ALA A 63 13.29 3.16 8.06
CA ALA A 63 12.78 4.21 7.18
C ALA A 63 11.30 4.52 7.46
N GLY A 64 10.46 3.51 7.64
CA GLY A 64 9.04 3.68 7.98
C GLY A 64 8.83 4.44 9.29
N VAL A 65 9.63 4.16 10.30
CA VAL A 65 9.62 4.91 11.58
C VAL A 65 10.02 6.36 11.37
N ARG A 66 11.14 6.61 10.68
CA ARG A 66 11.67 7.95 10.41
C ARG A 66 10.69 8.80 9.59
N GLU A 67 10.24 8.27 8.46
CA GLU A 67 9.31 8.97 7.56
C GLU A 67 7.97 9.28 8.27
N THR A 68 7.44 8.35 9.06
CA THR A 68 6.22 8.62 9.84
C THR A 68 6.42 9.79 10.80
N ALA A 69 7.58 9.86 11.47
CA ALA A 69 7.87 10.96 12.38
C ALA A 69 8.06 12.29 11.63
N GLU A 70 8.76 12.29 10.49
CA GLU A 70 9.00 13.47 9.66
C GLU A 70 7.70 14.02 9.06
N GLU A 71 6.84 13.14 8.54
CA GLU A 71 5.61 13.50 7.84
C GLU A 71 4.46 13.87 8.78
N THR A 72 4.39 13.26 9.99
CA THR A 72 3.22 13.38 10.88
C THR A 72 3.54 13.89 12.28
N GLY A 73 4.81 13.88 12.68
CA GLY A 73 5.21 14.16 14.07
C GLY A 73 4.93 13.01 15.05
N LEU A 74 4.41 11.88 14.57
CA LEU A 74 4.11 10.70 15.40
C LEU A 74 5.35 9.81 15.49
N THR A 75 5.73 9.41 16.70
CA THR A 75 6.90 8.56 16.93
C THR A 75 6.48 7.10 17.16
N LEU A 76 7.07 6.20 16.42
CA LEU A 76 6.89 4.76 16.52
C LEU A 76 8.16 4.08 17.03
N LEU A 77 8.00 2.90 17.63
CA LEU A 77 9.11 1.99 17.88
C LEU A 77 9.22 1.01 16.69
N PRO A 78 10.44 0.66 16.23
CA PRO A 78 10.61 -0.29 15.14
C PRO A 78 9.89 -1.63 15.39
N ASP A 79 9.94 -2.15 16.61
CA ASP A 79 9.31 -3.42 16.98
C ASP A 79 7.77 -3.37 17.00
N ALA A 80 7.18 -2.17 16.96
CA ALA A 80 5.73 -2.02 16.85
C ALA A 80 5.21 -2.17 15.40
N LEU A 81 6.09 -2.19 14.41
CA LEU A 81 5.73 -2.34 13.02
C LEU A 81 5.56 -3.82 12.64
N VAL A 82 4.35 -4.22 12.32
CA VAL A 82 4.00 -5.56 11.84
C VAL A 82 4.14 -5.60 10.32
N PRO A 83 4.93 -6.51 9.72
CA PRO A 83 5.01 -6.64 8.26
C PRO A 83 3.64 -6.98 7.66
N LEU A 84 3.23 -6.26 6.63
CA LEU A 84 1.93 -6.43 5.97
C LEU A 84 2.07 -6.98 4.56
N SER A 85 2.91 -6.35 3.73
CA SER A 85 3.12 -6.76 2.34
C SER A 85 4.38 -6.14 1.75
N CYS A 86 4.79 -6.63 0.56
CA CYS A 86 5.89 -6.06 -0.21
C CYS A 86 5.44 -5.80 -1.65
N TRP A 87 5.64 -4.60 -2.16
CA TRP A 87 5.18 -4.17 -3.47
C TRP A 87 6.34 -3.94 -4.42
N ILE A 88 6.32 -4.60 -5.58
CA ILE A 88 7.30 -4.45 -6.64
C ILE A 88 6.56 -3.92 -7.87
N PRO A 89 6.83 -2.67 -8.30
CA PRO A 89 6.12 -2.05 -9.41
C PRO A 89 6.42 -2.73 -10.76
N PRO A 90 5.56 -2.53 -11.79
CA PRO A 90 5.79 -3.10 -13.12
C PRO A 90 7.08 -2.56 -13.76
N GLU A 91 7.62 -3.32 -14.73
CA GLU A 91 8.92 -3.05 -15.33
C GLU A 91 8.97 -1.79 -16.22
N ASN A 92 7.83 -1.33 -16.69
CA ASN A 92 7.70 -0.21 -17.62
C ASN A 92 7.67 1.18 -16.99
N ILE A 93 7.85 1.29 -15.66
CA ILE A 93 7.93 2.60 -15.00
C ILE A 93 9.38 2.98 -14.70
N PRO A 94 9.75 4.28 -14.84
CA PRO A 94 11.15 4.73 -14.81
C PRO A 94 11.80 4.73 -13.42
N ARG A 95 11.03 4.80 -12.35
CA ARG A 95 11.53 4.79 -10.97
C ARG A 95 10.80 3.74 -10.15
N ARG A 96 11.44 2.60 -9.99
CA ARG A 96 10.87 1.43 -9.35
C ARG A 96 11.46 1.25 -7.96
N TYR A 97 10.62 1.43 -6.94
CA TYR A 97 11.00 1.14 -5.56
C TYR A 97 10.29 -0.12 -5.09
N GLN A 98 11.06 -1.07 -4.57
CA GLN A 98 10.47 -2.15 -3.76
C GLN A 98 9.97 -1.52 -2.46
N THR A 99 8.67 -1.55 -2.23
CA THR A 99 8.07 -0.87 -1.08
C THR A 99 7.54 -1.88 -0.08
N TRP A 100 8.10 -1.85 1.12
CA TRP A 100 7.63 -2.64 2.24
C TRP A 100 6.50 -1.90 2.94
N PHE A 101 5.39 -2.59 3.14
CA PHE A 101 4.26 -2.09 3.92
C PHE A 101 4.27 -2.73 5.30
N PHE A 102 4.14 -1.89 6.29
CA PHE A 102 4.01 -2.28 7.70
C PHE A 102 2.69 -1.74 8.24
N ALA A 103 2.14 -2.39 9.25
CA ALA A 103 1.01 -1.89 10.02
C ALA A 103 1.43 -1.64 11.47
N ALA A 104 0.86 -0.62 12.10
CA ALA A 104 1.11 -0.33 13.51
C ALA A 104 -0.11 0.34 14.15
N ALA A 105 -0.26 0.19 15.47
CA ALA A 105 -1.19 1.01 16.23
C ALA A 105 -0.74 2.47 16.18
N ALA A 106 -1.68 3.38 15.93
CA ALA A 106 -1.40 4.81 15.99
C ALA A 106 -0.99 5.19 17.43
N PRO A 107 0.18 5.82 17.63
CA PRO A 107 0.56 6.30 18.94
C PRO A 107 -0.32 7.50 19.33
N ALA A 108 -0.44 7.73 20.63
CA ALA A 108 -1.07 8.96 21.11
C ALA A 108 -0.24 10.19 20.66
N GLY A 109 -0.93 11.21 20.17
CA GLY A 109 -0.27 12.43 19.71
C GLY A 109 -1.15 13.28 18.79
N THR A 110 -0.68 14.48 18.51
CA THR A 110 -1.31 15.39 17.55
C THR A 110 -0.51 15.35 16.25
N ILE A 111 -1.17 15.08 15.14
CA ILE A 111 -0.54 15.09 13.82
C ILE A 111 -0.08 16.51 13.49
N ARG A 112 1.17 16.62 13.09
CA ARG A 112 1.81 17.85 12.61
C ARG A 112 2.43 17.52 11.26
N LEU A 113 1.71 17.90 10.19
CA LEU A 113 2.19 17.66 8.83
C LEU A 113 3.46 18.46 8.53
N ASN A 114 4.36 17.85 7.75
CA ASN A 114 5.53 18.57 7.22
C ASN A 114 5.06 19.56 6.14
N PRO A 115 5.24 20.88 6.36
CA PRO A 115 4.81 21.88 5.39
C PRO A 115 5.57 21.75 4.06
N GLY A 116 4.85 21.70 2.96
CA GLY A 116 5.41 21.57 1.59
C GLY A 116 5.52 20.16 1.05
N GLU A 117 5.44 19.13 1.89
CA GLU A 117 5.42 17.73 1.48
C GLU A 117 4.01 17.13 1.49
N LEU A 118 3.16 17.63 2.39
CA LEU A 118 1.79 17.14 2.59
C LEU A 118 0.82 18.32 2.72
N LEU A 119 -0.38 18.16 2.18
CA LEU A 119 -1.42 19.19 2.20
C LEU A 119 -2.42 18.98 3.33
N ASN A 120 -2.79 17.72 3.59
CA ASN A 120 -3.86 17.37 4.50
C ASN A 120 -3.69 15.96 5.05
N TYR A 121 -4.48 15.60 6.05
CA TYR A 121 -4.61 14.22 6.54
C TYR A 121 -6.05 13.91 6.89
N LEU A 122 -6.40 12.64 6.77
CA LEU A 122 -7.70 12.11 7.21
C LEU A 122 -7.49 10.77 7.93
N TRP A 123 -8.29 10.60 8.97
CA TRP A 123 -8.56 9.28 9.54
C TRP A 123 -9.87 8.79 8.94
N LEU A 124 -9.84 7.64 8.29
CA LEU A 124 -11.00 7.05 7.64
C LEU A 124 -11.03 5.54 7.88
N THR A 125 -12.24 4.98 8.00
CA THR A 125 -12.34 3.54 7.85
C THR A 125 -11.95 3.14 6.42
N PRO A 126 -11.42 1.93 6.19
CA PRO A 126 -11.07 1.46 4.85
C PRO A 126 -12.22 1.60 3.86
N GLU A 127 -13.44 1.27 4.28
CA GLU A 127 -14.66 1.37 3.47
C GLU A 127 -14.94 2.81 3.02
N ASN A 128 -14.84 3.77 3.95
CA ASN A 128 -15.06 5.18 3.66
C ASN A 128 -14.02 5.75 2.70
N ALA A 129 -12.75 5.32 2.81
CA ALA A 129 -11.71 5.73 1.89
C ALA A 129 -11.96 5.18 0.48
N LEU A 130 -12.35 3.91 0.34
CA LEU A 130 -12.70 3.30 -0.94
C LEU A 130 -13.97 3.92 -1.56
N GLU A 131 -14.96 4.26 -0.75
CA GLU A 131 -16.16 4.96 -1.22
C GLU A 131 -15.83 6.35 -1.75
N ARG A 132 -15.00 7.12 -1.04
CA ARG A 132 -14.51 8.43 -1.51
C ARG A 132 -13.77 8.32 -2.83
N HIS A 133 -12.93 7.28 -2.99
CA HIS A 133 -12.25 7.01 -4.25
C HIS A 133 -13.25 6.75 -5.39
N ARG A 134 -14.22 5.86 -5.16
CA ARG A 134 -15.26 5.53 -6.14
C ARG A 134 -16.06 6.77 -6.58
N ASN A 135 -16.32 7.67 -5.66
CA ASN A 135 -17.04 8.92 -5.92
C ASN A 135 -16.15 10.04 -6.49
N GLY A 136 -14.86 9.79 -6.79
CA GLY A 136 -13.93 10.78 -7.34
C GLY A 136 -13.49 11.86 -6.36
N LEU A 137 -13.76 11.68 -5.05
CA LEU A 137 -13.40 12.63 -3.98
C LEU A 137 -12.01 12.39 -3.39
N MET A 138 -11.39 11.27 -3.73
CA MET A 138 -10.08 10.86 -3.24
C MET A 138 -9.36 10.04 -4.32
N GLN A 139 -8.19 10.48 -4.73
CA GLN A 139 -7.36 9.70 -5.64
C GLN A 139 -6.48 8.74 -4.85
N LEU A 140 -6.61 7.45 -5.07
CA LEU A 140 -5.77 6.42 -4.47
C LEU A 140 -4.81 5.84 -5.50
N VAL A 141 -3.68 5.32 -5.03
CA VAL A 141 -2.75 4.52 -5.83
C VAL A 141 -2.98 3.02 -5.57
N THR A 142 -2.58 2.17 -6.52
CA THR A 142 -2.85 0.72 -6.47
C THR A 142 -2.49 0.06 -5.14
N PRO A 143 -1.27 0.22 -4.57
CA PRO A 143 -0.96 -0.41 -3.29
C PRO A 143 -1.83 0.07 -2.13
N THR A 144 -2.13 1.37 -2.08
CA THR A 144 -3.00 1.94 -1.05
C THR A 144 -4.43 1.39 -1.17
N TRP A 145 -4.98 1.35 -2.40
CA TRP A 145 -6.33 0.87 -2.65
C TRP A 145 -6.49 -0.61 -2.27
N VAL A 146 -5.56 -1.48 -2.71
CA VAL A 146 -5.62 -2.92 -2.39
C VAL A 146 -5.44 -3.15 -0.89
N THR A 147 -4.53 -2.41 -0.24
CA THR A 147 -4.36 -2.50 1.23
C THR A 147 -5.65 -2.11 1.97
N LEU A 148 -6.31 -1.02 1.57
CA LEU A 148 -7.61 -0.64 2.12
C LEU A 148 -8.65 -1.74 1.91
N TYR A 149 -8.72 -2.28 0.69
CA TYR A 149 -9.66 -3.35 0.35
C TYR A 149 -9.47 -4.59 1.24
N THR A 150 -8.22 -4.99 1.49
CA THR A 150 -7.92 -6.16 2.35
C THR A 150 -8.22 -5.93 3.83
N LEU A 151 -8.29 -4.66 4.26
CA LEU A 151 -8.66 -4.29 5.63
C LEU A 151 -10.17 -4.14 5.83
N CYS A 152 -10.97 -4.12 4.75
CA CYS A 152 -12.43 -4.00 4.85
C CYS A 152 -13.06 -5.21 5.54
N GLY A 153 -14.03 -4.95 6.42
CA GLY A 153 -14.88 -6.00 7.02
C GLY A 153 -14.17 -6.97 7.96
N GLY A 154 -12.86 -6.77 8.24
CA GLY A 154 -12.04 -7.81 8.85
C GLY A 154 -12.05 -7.85 10.37
N ALA A 155 -12.01 -6.73 11.07
CA ALA A 155 -11.70 -6.75 12.50
C ALA A 155 -12.54 -5.79 13.32
N ASN A 156 -12.88 -6.19 14.53
CA ASN A 156 -13.53 -5.33 15.53
C ASN A 156 -12.44 -4.55 16.30
N GLY A 157 -11.86 -3.53 15.63
CA GLY A 157 -10.88 -2.64 16.21
C GLY A 157 -9.45 -2.81 15.70
N ALA A 158 -8.63 -1.79 15.93
CA ALA A 158 -7.25 -1.72 15.46
C ALA A 158 -6.36 -2.83 16.01
N GLY A 159 -6.51 -3.18 17.28
CA GLY A 159 -5.75 -4.28 17.89
C GLY A 159 -6.05 -5.63 17.27
N ALA A 160 -7.33 -5.91 16.95
CA ALA A 160 -7.73 -7.15 16.30
C ALA A 160 -7.23 -7.19 14.84
N ALA A 161 -7.26 -6.06 14.12
CA ALA A 161 -6.69 -5.95 12.77
C ALA A 161 -5.17 -6.25 12.78
N LEU A 162 -4.43 -5.67 13.71
CA LEU A 162 -2.99 -5.93 13.84
C LEU A 162 -2.68 -7.38 14.18
N ALA A 163 -3.46 -8.01 15.06
CA ALA A 163 -3.31 -9.43 15.38
C ALA A 163 -3.54 -10.31 14.13
N GLN A 164 -4.58 -10.05 13.35
CA GLN A 164 -4.83 -10.76 12.09
C GLN A 164 -3.68 -10.58 11.09
N ILE A 165 -3.13 -9.36 10.96
CA ILE A 165 -1.98 -9.09 10.10
C ILE A 165 -0.77 -9.89 10.59
N ALA A 166 -0.50 -9.89 11.91
CA ALA A 166 0.65 -10.60 12.50
C ALA A 166 0.59 -12.13 12.30
N ASP A 167 -0.61 -12.69 12.23
CA ASP A 167 -0.85 -14.12 11.97
C ASP A 167 -0.77 -14.48 10.47
N THR A 168 -0.61 -13.50 9.59
CA THR A 168 -0.58 -13.69 8.14
C THR A 168 0.86 -13.57 7.61
N VAL A 169 1.25 -14.44 6.68
CA VAL A 169 2.52 -14.29 5.97
C VAL A 169 2.44 -13.09 5.03
N PRO A 170 3.35 -12.11 5.12
CA PRO A 170 3.34 -10.94 4.24
C PRO A 170 3.44 -11.33 2.77
N GLU A 171 2.49 -10.87 1.98
CA GLU A 171 2.42 -11.17 0.55
C GLU A 171 3.33 -10.23 -0.25
N THR A 172 3.95 -10.78 -1.30
CA THR A 172 4.74 -9.99 -2.26
C THR A 172 3.94 -9.78 -3.55
N PHE A 173 3.55 -8.54 -3.79
CA PHE A 173 2.84 -8.09 -4.98
C PHE A 173 3.85 -7.66 -6.07
N ARG A 174 4.35 -8.62 -6.85
CA ARG A 174 5.16 -8.32 -8.03
C ARG A 174 4.23 -7.97 -9.18
N THR A 175 4.07 -6.68 -9.45
CA THR A 175 3.03 -6.19 -10.36
C THR A 175 3.41 -6.36 -11.82
N ARG A 176 2.49 -6.91 -12.62
CA ARG A 176 2.51 -6.89 -14.08
C ARG A 176 1.28 -6.16 -14.61
N ARG A 177 1.46 -5.33 -15.62
CA ARG A 177 0.35 -4.80 -16.41
C ARG A 177 -0.04 -5.83 -17.46
N LEU A 178 -1.32 -6.13 -17.55
CA LEU A 178 -1.88 -6.95 -18.63
C LEU A 178 -2.34 -6.03 -19.77
N ASP A 179 -2.08 -6.45 -21.01
CA ASP A 179 -2.50 -5.75 -22.22
C ASP A 179 -3.84 -6.30 -22.74
N GLY A 180 -4.55 -5.48 -23.56
CA GLY A 180 -5.80 -5.91 -24.20
C GLY A 180 -7.06 -5.70 -23.37
N TYR A 181 -6.98 -4.89 -22.32
CA TYR A 181 -8.09 -4.57 -21.42
C TYR A 181 -8.62 -3.13 -21.57
N GLU A 182 -8.11 -2.37 -22.56
CA GLU A 182 -8.50 -0.97 -22.76
C GLU A 182 -10.04 -0.81 -22.91
N PRO A 183 -10.65 0.24 -22.33
CA PRO A 183 -10.02 1.38 -21.66
C PRO A 183 -9.56 1.13 -20.22
N ALA A 184 -9.87 0.00 -19.61
CA ALA A 184 -9.41 -0.34 -18.26
C ALA A 184 -7.90 -0.62 -18.23
N THR A 185 -7.27 -0.37 -17.09
CA THR A 185 -5.93 -0.85 -16.80
C THR A 185 -6.05 -2.05 -15.86
N VAL A 186 -5.36 -3.13 -16.18
CA VAL A 186 -5.34 -4.33 -15.33
C VAL A 186 -3.93 -4.59 -14.84
N PHE A 187 -3.79 -4.65 -13.51
CA PHE A 187 -2.60 -5.15 -12.86
C PHE A 187 -2.85 -6.54 -12.28
N ALA A 188 -1.95 -7.46 -12.56
CA ALA A 188 -2.01 -8.82 -12.07
C ALA A 188 -0.76 -9.13 -11.22
N TRP A 189 -0.93 -10.12 -10.35
CA TRP A 189 0.11 -10.64 -9.46
C TRP A 189 0.21 -12.15 -9.58
N GLU A 190 1.24 -12.71 -8.97
CA GLU A 190 1.47 -14.16 -8.94
C GLU A 190 0.22 -14.91 -8.44
N GLY A 191 -0.12 -15.99 -9.12
CA GLY A 191 -1.37 -16.74 -8.92
C GLY A 191 -2.48 -16.37 -9.91
N ASP A 192 -2.37 -15.26 -10.66
CA ASP A 192 -3.29 -14.97 -11.75
C ASP A 192 -2.94 -15.80 -13.00
N ALA A 193 -3.97 -16.35 -13.66
CA ALA A 193 -3.80 -17.22 -14.83
C ALA A 193 -3.10 -16.55 -16.01
N GLU A 194 -3.13 -15.21 -16.10
CA GLU A 194 -2.52 -14.45 -17.19
C GLU A 194 -1.20 -13.79 -16.78
N TYR A 195 -0.76 -14.01 -15.54
CA TYR A 195 0.43 -13.34 -14.99
C TYR A 195 1.71 -13.66 -15.76
N ASP A 196 1.93 -14.91 -16.17
CA ASP A 196 3.13 -15.34 -16.90
C ASP A 196 3.04 -15.19 -18.43
N GLY A 197 2.02 -14.51 -18.91
CA GLY A 197 1.70 -14.35 -20.32
C GLY A 197 0.56 -15.26 -20.76
N ALA A 198 -0.15 -14.85 -21.81
CA ALA A 198 -1.28 -15.60 -22.32
C ALA A 198 -0.90 -17.07 -22.53
N VAL A 199 -1.62 -17.99 -21.90
CA VAL A 199 -1.57 -19.41 -22.23
C VAL A 199 -2.13 -19.54 -23.64
N SER A 200 -1.28 -19.50 -24.64
CA SER A 200 -1.65 -19.73 -26.04
C SER A 200 -2.15 -21.16 -26.16
N GLY A 201 -3.47 -21.33 -26.29
CA GLY A 201 -4.06 -22.49 -26.94
C GLY A 201 -4.40 -23.72 -26.10
N GLY A 202 -4.73 -23.58 -24.82
CA GLY A 202 -5.38 -24.66 -24.04
C GLY A 202 -6.79 -24.26 -23.62
N PRO A 203 -7.71 -25.24 -23.38
CA PRO A 203 -9.00 -24.91 -22.75
C PRO A 203 -8.71 -24.19 -21.44
N ALA A 204 -9.50 -23.18 -21.10
CA ALA A 204 -9.37 -22.33 -19.92
C ALA A 204 -9.28 -23.17 -18.61
N LEU A 205 -8.09 -23.66 -18.27
CA LEU A 205 -7.87 -24.59 -17.17
C LEU A 205 -7.55 -23.90 -15.84
N SER A 206 -7.39 -22.60 -15.83
CA SER A 206 -7.31 -21.85 -14.56
C SER A 206 -8.14 -20.59 -14.66
N LEU A 207 -9.23 -20.55 -13.91
CA LEU A 207 -10.01 -19.34 -13.65
C LEU A 207 -9.38 -18.54 -12.49
N SER A 208 -8.15 -18.87 -12.10
CA SER A 208 -7.45 -18.19 -11.02
C SER A 208 -7.28 -16.71 -11.34
N ARG A 209 -7.75 -15.87 -10.44
CA ARG A 209 -7.63 -14.41 -10.54
C ARG A 209 -6.89 -13.88 -9.32
N HIS A 210 -5.93 -13.04 -9.60
CA HIS A 210 -5.25 -12.22 -8.62
C HIS A 210 -4.86 -10.92 -9.30
N ARG A 211 -5.83 -10.03 -9.44
CA ARG A 211 -5.71 -8.82 -10.25
C ARG A 211 -6.54 -7.67 -9.73
N LEU A 212 -6.15 -6.47 -10.12
CA LEU A 212 -6.94 -5.26 -9.97
C LEU A 212 -7.32 -4.73 -11.36
N VAL A 213 -8.61 -4.60 -11.60
CA VAL A 213 -9.17 -3.97 -12.81
C VAL A 213 -9.54 -2.54 -12.45
N MET A 214 -8.99 -1.57 -13.18
CA MET A 214 -9.15 -0.14 -12.93
C MET A 214 -9.82 0.53 -14.14
N ASP A 215 -11.08 0.90 -13.99
CA ASP A 215 -11.86 1.63 -15.00
C ASP A 215 -12.31 2.97 -14.40
N GLY A 216 -11.63 4.07 -14.76
CA GLY A 216 -11.80 5.36 -14.10
C GLY A 216 -11.62 5.27 -12.59
N THR A 217 -12.67 5.61 -11.84
CA THR A 217 -12.71 5.47 -10.36
C THR A 217 -13.34 4.16 -9.89
N HIS A 218 -13.81 3.33 -10.81
CA HIS A 218 -14.41 2.03 -10.51
C HIS A 218 -13.35 0.96 -10.59
N TRP A 219 -12.76 0.66 -9.43
CA TRP A 219 -11.73 -0.36 -9.30
C TRP A 219 -12.32 -1.62 -8.69
N HIS A 220 -11.89 -2.76 -9.19
CA HIS A 220 -12.37 -4.06 -8.77
C HIS A 220 -11.20 -5.03 -8.57
N TYR A 221 -11.08 -5.57 -7.36
CA TYR A 221 -10.06 -6.56 -7.01
C TYR A 221 -10.65 -7.96 -7.08
N GLU A 222 -10.03 -8.79 -7.90
CA GLU A 222 -10.40 -10.19 -8.09
C GLU A 222 -9.32 -11.08 -7.48
N ARG A 223 -9.72 -11.93 -6.57
CA ARG A 223 -8.87 -12.97 -6.01
C ARG A 223 -9.68 -14.24 -5.84
N THR A 224 -9.28 -15.29 -6.59
CA THR A 224 -9.80 -16.64 -6.40
C THR A 224 -8.87 -17.40 -5.47
N PRO A 225 -9.43 -18.26 -4.60
CA PRO A 225 -8.65 -19.11 -3.71
C PRO A 225 -7.67 -20.02 -4.44
#